data_bd18cb1ca8207c73be6cafae010a6beb
#
_entry.id   bd18cb1ca8207c73be6cafae010a6beb
#
_cell.length_a   1.000
_cell.length_b   1.000
_cell.length_c   1.000
_cell.angle_alpha   90.00
_cell.angle_beta   90.00
_cell.angle_gamma   90.00
#
_symmetry.space_group_name_H-M   'P 1'
#
loop_
_entity.id
_entity.type
_entity.pdbx_description
1 polymer ?
#
loop_
_entity_poly.entity_id
_entity_poly.type
_entity_poly.pdbx_seq_one_letter_code
_entity_poly.pdbx_strand_id
1 'polypeptide(L)'
;MKKLVLIMVGLFLLTTANAQDKAALKAQKAAKKAAEKTLKEVRNIYEMSIPNPQYGRKETNFDKLETALPLVQTITESEYTKDNPQAWKLATDIQIQYFTKIENESKADPDNEEIKKKYIDSSSKLLNYCIKYDSLLALDTKVKPEEKVKEHKTYQTRGVNAAVPLLQAAQNYSNSDKQDELKLGVLYAEQFIATMDKSGLMKDFTHQELAGWKTYAKAFRAQAYLDIKGTPEDKIVSSYEELFDSNFKGIAYQSLSNYYRETDKAKQNKYLQAGIEALKDDAEQKDLRANFVTILMQNQFQGGDVEGFKKTAEIMKTEYADNDNTVNAYLMEGQIAFEAKDYDTAKNIFLAGNEKYPDEPKCLLMAARSAWMKAQANGSKKPDMEEAIKLFKQIEAANPNDPELWGESLYVLYNNTQQPKLAANYKKYYKATK
;
A
#
# COMPACT_ATOMS: atom_id res chain seq x y z
N MET A 1 9.31 -29.89 76.65
CA MET A 1 9.15 -28.48 76.30
C MET A 1 9.26 -28.15 74.75
N LYS A 2 10.22 -28.73 74.02
CA LYS A 2 10.33 -28.43 72.54
C LYS A 2 9.14 -28.87 71.69
N LYS A 3 8.41 -29.95 72.00
CA LYS A 3 7.22 -30.38 71.25
C LYS A 3 5.97 -29.52 71.49
N LEU A 4 5.83 -28.88 72.66
CA LEU A 4 4.71 -27.96 72.94
C LEU A 4 4.85 -26.62 72.27
N VAL A 5 6.09 -26.13 72.09
CA VAL A 5 6.36 -24.88 71.41
C VAL A 5 6.09 -24.97 69.87
N LEU A 6 6.43 -26.18 69.28
CA LEU A 6 6.13 -26.43 67.84
C LEU A 6 4.62 -26.50 67.55
N ILE A 7 3.84 -27.08 68.46
CA ILE A 7 2.38 -27.17 68.32
C ILE A 7 1.73 -25.78 68.48
N MET A 8 2.19 -24.96 69.41
CA MET A 8 1.71 -23.59 69.55
C MET A 8 2.07 -22.70 68.42
N VAL A 9 3.27 -22.80 67.85
CA VAL A 9 3.67 -22.03 66.65
C VAL A 9 2.88 -22.50 65.43
N GLY A 10 2.64 -23.82 65.27
CA GLY A 10 1.80 -24.34 64.18
C GLY A 10 0.34 -23.92 64.30
N LEU A 11 -0.23 -23.90 65.51
CA LEU A 11 -1.59 -23.36 65.75
C LEU A 11 -1.69 -21.88 65.57
N PHE A 12 -0.67 -21.10 65.90
CA PHE A 12 -0.63 -19.65 65.70
C PHE A 12 -0.52 -19.32 64.19
N LEU A 13 0.29 -20.06 63.41
CA LEU A 13 0.39 -19.92 61.96
C LEU A 13 -0.91 -20.34 61.26
N LEU A 14 -1.59 -21.41 61.73
CA LEU A 14 -2.90 -21.82 61.17
C LEU A 14 -4.03 -20.84 61.52
N THR A 15 -4.00 -20.20 62.67
CA THR A 15 -5.00 -19.18 63.05
C THR A 15 -4.78 -17.86 62.36
N THR A 16 -3.53 -17.46 62.08
CA THR A 16 -3.22 -16.25 61.32
C THR A 16 -3.54 -16.43 59.82
N ALA A 17 -3.22 -17.63 59.24
CA ALA A 17 -3.62 -17.95 57.87
C ALA A 17 -5.14 -17.96 57.72
N ASN A 18 -5.90 -18.63 58.61
CA ASN A 18 -7.36 -18.61 58.59
C ASN A 18 -7.97 -17.21 58.81
N ALA A 19 -7.34 -16.35 59.58
CA ALA A 19 -7.79 -14.97 59.80
C ALA A 19 -7.52 -14.10 58.56
N GLN A 20 -6.36 -14.29 57.91
CA GLN A 20 -6.03 -13.64 56.62
C GLN A 20 -6.97 -14.09 55.51
N ASP A 21 -7.26 -15.40 55.41
CA ASP A 21 -8.20 -15.92 54.40
C ASP A 21 -9.62 -15.37 54.60
N LYS A 22 -10.10 -15.28 55.84
CA LYS A 22 -11.40 -14.69 56.16
C LYS A 22 -11.46 -13.18 55.85
N ALA A 23 -10.41 -12.45 56.10
CA ALA A 23 -10.30 -11.02 55.77
C ALA A 23 -10.26 -10.81 54.24
N ALA A 24 -9.48 -11.63 53.52
CA ALA A 24 -9.42 -11.63 52.09
C ALA A 24 -10.79 -11.95 51.46
N LEU A 25 -11.48 -12.99 51.94
CA LEU A 25 -12.82 -13.37 51.47
C LEU A 25 -13.86 -12.26 51.72
N LYS A 26 -13.76 -11.57 52.88
CA LYS A 26 -14.65 -10.45 53.20
C LYS A 26 -14.38 -9.26 52.28
N ALA A 27 -13.12 -8.95 52.01
CA ALA A 27 -12.74 -7.88 51.04
C ALA A 27 -13.22 -8.20 49.63
N GLN A 28 -13.06 -9.44 49.17
CA GLN A 28 -13.54 -9.93 47.89
C GLN A 28 -15.06 -9.77 47.75
N LYS A 29 -15.82 -10.19 48.77
CA LYS A 29 -17.30 -10.05 48.79
C LYS A 29 -17.71 -8.55 48.75
N ALA A 30 -17.00 -7.68 49.47
CA ALA A 30 -17.26 -6.24 49.47
C ALA A 30 -16.96 -5.63 48.09
N ALA A 31 -15.86 -5.99 47.44
CA ALA A 31 -15.49 -5.54 46.12
C ALA A 31 -16.50 -6.00 45.04
N LYS A 32 -16.93 -7.26 45.08
CA LYS A 32 -18.01 -7.79 44.24
C LYS A 32 -19.32 -7.00 44.38
N LYS A 33 -19.75 -6.75 45.61
CA LYS A 33 -20.95 -5.95 45.90
C LYS A 33 -20.85 -4.53 45.43
N ALA A 34 -19.65 -3.91 45.52
CA ALA A 34 -19.40 -2.59 44.99
C ALA A 34 -19.50 -2.56 43.47
N ALA A 35 -18.89 -3.50 42.74
CA ALA A 35 -18.99 -3.60 41.30
C ALA A 35 -20.43 -3.81 40.81
N GLU A 36 -21.20 -4.69 41.47
CA GLU A 36 -22.64 -4.89 41.18
C GLU A 36 -23.47 -3.61 41.45
N LYS A 37 -23.12 -2.84 42.49
CA LYS A 37 -23.78 -1.55 42.77
C LYS A 37 -23.47 -0.54 41.66
N THR A 38 -22.21 -0.42 41.24
CA THR A 38 -21.83 0.45 40.12
C THR A 38 -22.55 0.08 38.85
N LEU A 39 -22.66 -1.22 38.51
CA LEU A 39 -23.41 -1.67 37.34
C LEU A 39 -24.89 -1.24 37.37
N LYS A 40 -25.54 -1.33 38.54
CA LYS A 40 -26.92 -0.83 38.71
C LYS A 40 -26.99 0.70 38.55
N GLU A 41 -26.03 1.42 39.07
CA GLU A 41 -25.98 2.88 38.96
C GLU A 41 -25.84 3.31 37.51
N VAL A 42 -24.92 2.69 36.75
CA VAL A 42 -24.75 2.94 35.31
C VAL A 42 -26.05 2.67 34.54
N ARG A 43 -26.72 1.57 34.85
CA ARG A 43 -28.01 1.24 34.24
C ARG A 43 -29.06 2.31 34.51
N ASN A 44 -29.19 2.75 35.74
CA ASN A 44 -30.14 3.80 36.11
C ASN A 44 -29.85 5.12 35.40
N ILE A 45 -28.58 5.52 35.30
CA ILE A 45 -28.19 6.72 34.55
C ILE A 45 -28.60 6.57 33.10
N TYR A 46 -28.29 5.45 32.44
CA TYR A 46 -28.65 5.16 31.06
C TYR A 46 -30.14 5.24 30.84
N GLU A 47 -30.95 4.47 31.62
CA GLU A 47 -32.40 4.42 31.50
C GLU A 47 -33.06 5.80 31.72
N MET A 48 -32.46 6.63 32.58
CA MET A 48 -32.93 8.00 32.81
C MET A 48 -32.44 9.00 31.74
N SER A 49 -31.48 8.64 30.92
CA SER A 49 -30.90 9.53 29.89
C SER A 49 -31.50 9.34 28.52
N ILE A 50 -31.97 8.13 28.17
CA ILE A 50 -32.52 7.81 26.86
C ILE A 50 -33.97 8.26 26.71
N PRO A 51 -34.50 8.46 25.48
CA PRO A 51 -35.90 8.76 25.21
C PRO A 51 -36.83 7.72 25.84
N ASN A 52 -37.85 8.18 26.52
CA ASN A 52 -38.89 7.33 27.06
C ASN A 52 -40.21 8.07 27.09
N PRO A 53 -41.14 7.76 26.16
CA PRO A 53 -42.44 8.43 26.04
C PRO A 53 -43.32 8.35 27.30
N GLN A 54 -43.21 7.25 28.07
CA GLN A 54 -43.97 7.08 29.31
C GLN A 54 -43.62 8.13 30.40
N TYR A 55 -42.36 8.63 30.32
CA TYR A 55 -41.87 9.68 31.23
C TYR A 55 -41.72 11.04 30.53
N GLY A 56 -42.35 11.23 29.36
CA GLY A 56 -42.32 12.49 28.61
C GLY A 56 -40.93 12.87 28.02
N ARG A 57 -39.98 11.96 27.99
CA ARG A 57 -38.64 12.21 27.45
C ARG A 57 -38.63 11.91 25.93
N LYS A 58 -38.43 12.94 25.13
CA LYS A 58 -38.40 12.85 23.66
C LYS A 58 -36.97 12.67 23.10
N GLU A 59 -35.98 13.16 23.82
CA GLU A 59 -34.59 13.20 23.38
C GLU A 59 -33.63 12.61 24.43
N THR A 60 -32.43 12.25 23.99
CA THR A 60 -31.35 11.80 24.89
C THR A 60 -30.81 12.98 25.70
N ASN A 61 -30.75 12.83 27.01
CA ASN A 61 -30.08 13.78 27.88
C ASN A 61 -28.60 13.42 27.95
N PHE A 62 -27.80 14.06 27.10
CA PHE A 62 -26.36 13.78 26.99
C PHE A 62 -25.57 14.21 28.21
N ASP A 63 -25.89 15.33 28.86
CA ASP A 63 -25.21 15.80 30.08
C ASP A 63 -25.27 14.73 31.19
N LYS A 64 -26.45 14.13 31.35
CA LYS A 64 -26.63 13.03 32.30
C LYS A 64 -25.93 11.76 31.83
N LEU A 65 -25.99 11.43 30.53
CA LEU A 65 -25.36 10.25 29.98
C LEU A 65 -23.84 10.29 30.13
N GLU A 66 -23.22 11.45 29.97
CA GLU A 66 -21.77 11.64 30.13
C GLU A 66 -21.29 11.32 31.55
N THR A 67 -22.16 11.50 32.58
CA THR A 67 -21.81 11.08 33.93
C THR A 67 -21.63 9.57 34.07
N ALA A 68 -22.14 8.78 33.16
CA ALA A 68 -21.96 7.34 33.13
C ALA A 68 -20.59 6.90 32.56
N LEU A 69 -19.93 7.71 31.71
CA LEU A 69 -18.72 7.29 31.01
C LEU A 69 -17.58 6.84 31.94
N PRO A 70 -17.23 7.54 33.04
CA PRO A 70 -16.22 7.05 33.99
C PRO A 70 -16.64 5.74 34.67
N LEU A 71 -17.93 5.59 34.96
CA LEU A 71 -18.48 4.38 35.60
C LEU A 71 -18.52 3.19 34.63
N VAL A 72 -18.71 3.46 33.32
CA VAL A 72 -18.61 2.43 32.25
C VAL A 72 -17.22 1.81 32.26
N GLN A 73 -16.16 2.61 32.35
CA GLN A 73 -14.81 2.10 32.45
C GLN A 73 -14.66 1.20 33.70
N THR A 74 -15.18 1.64 34.83
CA THR A 74 -15.14 0.85 36.07
C THR A 74 -15.80 -0.51 35.92
N ILE A 75 -16.99 -0.62 35.29
CA ILE A 75 -17.68 -1.90 35.12
C ILE A 75 -17.06 -2.81 34.06
N THR A 76 -16.37 -2.26 33.06
CA THR A 76 -15.68 -3.05 32.01
C THR A 76 -14.30 -3.55 32.43
N GLU A 77 -13.64 -2.88 33.36
CA GLU A 77 -12.32 -3.25 33.89
C GLU A 77 -12.37 -4.07 35.20
N SER A 78 -13.47 -4.02 35.93
CA SER A 78 -13.59 -4.74 37.19
C SER A 78 -13.53 -6.25 37.02
N GLU A 79 -12.72 -6.92 37.81
CA GLU A 79 -12.60 -8.38 37.89
C GLU A 79 -13.95 -9.09 38.06
N TYR A 80 -14.96 -8.42 38.63
CA TYR A 80 -16.28 -9.01 38.93
C TYR A 80 -17.32 -8.77 37.84
N THR A 81 -17.03 -7.85 36.89
CA THR A 81 -17.97 -7.50 35.82
C THR A 81 -17.37 -7.53 34.42
N LYS A 82 -16.05 -7.62 34.28
CA LYS A 82 -15.35 -7.67 32.97
C LYS A 82 -15.78 -8.82 32.05
N ASP A 83 -16.30 -9.91 32.61
CA ASP A 83 -16.82 -11.06 31.87
C ASP A 83 -18.36 -11.20 31.98
N ASN A 84 -19.03 -10.13 32.40
CA ASN A 84 -20.49 -10.09 32.48
C ASN A 84 -21.06 -9.49 31.17
N PRO A 85 -21.81 -10.28 30.34
CA PRO A 85 -22.39 -9.77 29.09
C PRO A 85 -23.26 -8.52 29.28
N GLN A 86 -24.00 -8.45 30.41
CA GLN A 86 -24.88 -7.29 30.67
C GLN A 86 -24.09 -5.98 30.94
N ALA A 87 -22.89 -6.06 31.49
CA ALA A 87 -22.02 -4.91 31.67
C ALA A 87 -21.54 -4.39 30.32
N TRP A 88 -21.11 -5.27 29.43
CA TRP A 88 -20.66 -4.89 28.10
C TRP A 88 -21.79 -4.43 27.17
N LYS A 89 -22.97 -5.05 27.26
CA LYS A 89 -24.17 -4.55 26.56
C LYS A 89 -24.44 -3.11 26.93
N LEU A 90 -24.53 -2.84 28.24
CA LEU A 90 -24.81 -1.51 28.74
C LEU A 90 -23.71 -0.50 28.35
N ALA A 91 -22.43 -0.89 28.43
CA ALA A 91 -21.30 -0.08 27.99
C ALA A 91 -21.41 0.25 26.49
N THR A 92 -21.77 -0.73 25.67
CA THR A 92 -21.95 -0.54 24.23
C THR A 92 -23.12 0.39 23.93
N ASP A 93 -24.28 0.17 24.59
CA ASP A 93 -25.48 1.00 24.38
C ASP A 93 -25.25 2.47 24.77
N ILE A 94 -24.48 2.74 25.85
CA ILE A 94 -24.06 4.08 26.25
C ILE A 94 -23.10 4.68 25.21
N GLN A 95 -22.11 3.89 24.78
CA GLN A 95 -21.11 4.35 23.80
C GLN A 95 -21.75 4.67 22.45
N ILE A 96 -22.79 3.96 22.02
CA ILE A 96 -23.54 4.27 20.80
C ILE A 96 -24.17 5.65 20.88
N GLN A 97 -24.83 5.98 21.99
CA GLN A 97 -25.45 7.31 22.15
C GLN A 97 -24.38 8.40 22.10
N TYR A 98 -23.26 8.18 22.78
CA TYR A 98 -22.13 9.13 22.78
C TYR A 98 -21.50 9.25 21.40
N PHE A 99 -21.27 8.14 20.69
CA PHE A 99 -20.77 8.12 19.32
C PHE A 99 -21.66 8.91 18.38
N THR A 100 -23.00 8.73 18.45
CA THR A 100 -23.96 9.46 17.63
C THR A 100 -23.92 10.97 17.92
N LYS A 101 -23.74 11.37 19.18
CA LYS A 101 -23.56 12.79 19.54
C LYS A 101 -22.32 13.37 18.86
N ILE A 102 -21.15 12.72 19.03
CA ILE A 102 -19.89 13.20 18.45
C ILE A 102 -19.90 13.15 16.91
N GLU A 103 -20.55 12.16 16.31
CA GLU A 103 -20.75 12.10 14.86
C GLU A 103 -21.52 13.34 14.35
N ASN A 104 -22.60 13.74 15.05
CA ASN A 104 -23.37 14.92 14.69
C ASN A 104 -22.55 16.21 14.89
N GLU A 105 -21.78 16.31 15.96
CA GLU A 105 -20.85 17.43 16.19
C GLU A 105 -19.79 17.51 15.09
N SER A 106 -19.22 16.37 14.67
CA SER A 106 -18.23 16.30 13.59
C SER A 106 -18.84 16.68 12.22
N LYS A 107 -20.09 16.35 11.97
CA LYS A 107 -20.79 16.77 10.75
C LYS A 107 -21.13 18.28 10.76
N ALA A 108 -21.38 18.84 11.93
CA ALA A 108 -21.69 20.28 12.09
C ALA A 108 -20.44 21.16 11.99
N ASP A 109 -19.28 20.67 12.40
CA ASP A 109 -18.00 21.37 12.36
C ASP A 109 -16.90 20.43 11.83
N PRO A 110 -16.88 20.17 10.49
CA PRO A 110 -16.03 19.17 9.88
C PRO A 110 -14.54 19.55 9.86
N ASP A 111 -14.17 20.80 10.13
CA ASP A 111 -12.79 21.27 10.15
C ASP A 111 -12.17 21.26 11.55
N ASN A 112 -12.95 20.92 12.57
CA ASN A 112 -12.50 20.92 13.95
C ASN A 112 -11.72 19.63 14.28
N GLU A 113 -10.41 19.77 14.35
CA GLU A 113 -9.48 18.64 14.60
C GLU A 113 -9.71 17.97 15.96
N GLU A 114 -10.15 18.72 16.99
CA GLU A 114 -10.44 18.13 18.30
C GLU A 114 -11.69 17.24 18.24
N ILE A 115 -12.73 17.68 17.53
CA ILE A 115 -13.96 16.90 17.35
C ILE A 115 -13.69 15.68 16.46
N LYS A 116 -12.92 15.83 15.38
CA LYS A 116 -12.48 14.69 14.53
C LYS A 116 -11.77 13.62 15.37
N LYS A 117 -10.83 14.04 16.21
CA LYS A 117 -10.12 13.10 17.08
C LYS A 117 -11.07 12.41 18.05
N LYS A 118 -11.96 13.15 18.71
CA LYS A 118 -12.99 12.57 19.59
C LYS A 118 -13.88 11.57 18.85
N TYR A 119 -14.23 11.87 17.60
CA TYR A 119 -15.05 10.99 16.76
C TYR A 119 -14.33 9.66 16.48
N ILE A 120 -13.08 9.70 16.08
CA ILE A 120 -12.27 8.50 15.83
C ILE A 120 -12.06 7.70 17.12
N ASP A 121 -11.74 8.35 18.24
CA ASP A 121 -11.54 7.69 19.53
C ASP A 121 -12.85 7.03 20.01
N SER A 122 -13.99 7.72 19.85
CA SER A 122 -15.30 7.18 20.17
C SER A 122 -15.68 6.00 19.30
N SER A 123 -15.33 6.06 18.02
CA SER A 123 -15.49 4.99 17.03
C SER A 123 -14.70 3.74 17.41
N SER A 124 -13.41 3.89 17.67
CA SER A 124 -12.53 2.82 18.15
C SER A 124 -13.08 2.14 19.41
N LYS A 125 -13.52 2.94 20.37
CA LYS A 125 -14.07 2.44 21.64
C LYS A 125 -15.37 1.68 21.43
N LEU A 126 -16.29 2.21 20.61
CA LEU A 126 -17.55 1.55 20.27
C LEU A 126 -17.31 0.20 19.60
N LEU A 127 -16.40 0.15 18.64
CA LEU A 127 -16.04 -1.07 17.93
C LEU A 127 -15.52 -2.15 18.90
N ASN A 128 -14.60 -1.80 19.78
CA ASN A 128 -14.06 -2.71 20.80
C ASN A 128 -15.15 -3.22 21.74
N TYR A 129 -16.10 -2.38 22.12
CA TYR A 129 -17.22 -2.76 22.96
C TYR A 129 -18.18 -3.72 22.24
N CYS A 130 -18.49 -3.48 20.97
CA CYS A 130 -19.30 -4.40 20.16
C CYS A 130 -18.64 -5.78 20.08
N ILE A 131 -17.33 -5.85 19.80
CA ILE A 131 -16.59 -7.10 19.70
C ILE A 131 -16.60 -7.86 21.03
N LYS A 132 -16.32 -7.16 22.13
CA LYS A 132 -16.27 -7.80 23.44
C LYS A 132 -17.66 -8.30 23.88
N TYR A 133 -18.71 -7.48 23.67
CA TYR A 133 -20.06 -7.89 23.98
C TYR A 133 -20.47 -9.14 23.16
N ASP A 134 -20.25 -9.15 21.87
CA ASP A 134 -20.59 -10.25 20.99
C ASP A 134 -19.87 -11.55 21.41
N SER A 135 -18.58 -11.45 21.75
CA SER A 135 -17.82 -12.60 22.24
C SER A 135 -18.36 -13.20 23.54
N LEU A 136 -18.86 -12.36 24.45
CA LEU A 136 -19.47 -12.79 25.69
C LEU A 136 -20.90 -13.32 25.50
N LEU A 137 -21.66 -12.71 24.59
CA LEU A 137 -23.00 -13.17 24.20
C LEU A 137 -22.96 -14.59 23.64
N ALA A 138 -21.96 -14.90 22.81
CA ALA A 138 -21.78 -16.23 22.26
C ALA A 138 -21.65 -17.31 23.36
N LEU A 139 -21.02 -16.97 24.48
CA LEU A 139 -20.78 -17.85 25.63
C LEU A 139 -21.92 -17.86 26.66
N ASP A 140 -22.85 -16.89 26.59
CA ASP A 140 -23.94 -16.79 27.58
C ASP A 140 -24.98 -17.89 27.38
N THR A 141 -25.05 -18.83 28.32
CA THR A 141 -26.02 -19.95 28.31
C THR A 141 -27.43 -19.57 28.71
N LYS A 142 -27.65 -18.34 29.20
CA LYS A 142 -28.97 -17.86 29.65
C LYS A 142 -29.76 -17.19 28.52
N VAL A 143 -29.10 -16.79 27.44
CA VAL A 143 -29.73 -16.20 26.28
C VAL A 143 -30.11 -17.29 25.28
N LYS A 144 -31.33 -17.25 24.77
CA LYS A 144 -31.82 -18.21 23.77
C LYS A 144 -31.09 -18.06 22.43
N PRO A 145 -30.91 -19.16 21.66
CA PRO A 145 -30.20 -19.11 20.39
C PRO A 145 -30.73 -18.06 19.40
N GLU A 146 -32.06 -17.96 19.27
CA GLU A 146 -32.70 -16.99 18.36
C GLU A 146 -32.46 -15.53 18.78
N GLU A 147 -32.39 -15.27 20.08
CA GLU A 147 -32.08 -13.96 20.63
C GLU A 147 -30.60 -13.61 20.43
N LYS A 148 -29.70 -14.57 20.60
CA LYS A 148 -28.26 -14.39 20.30
C LYS A 148 -28.04 -13.99 18.84
N VAL A 149 -28.71 -14.66 17.88
CA VAL A 149 -28.61 -14.33 16.46
C VAL A 149 -29.10 -12.92 16.18
N LYS A 150 -30.21 -12.51 16.78
CA LYS A 150 -30.76 -11.16 16.62
C LYS A 150 -29.81 -10.09 17.19
N GLU A 151 -29.30 -10.31 18.40
CA GLU A 151 -28.39 -9.39 19.04
C GLU A 151 -27.06 -9.32 18.27
N HIS A 152 -26.47 -10.47 17.89
CA HIS A 152 -25.27 -10.53 17.06
C HIS A 152 -25.40 -9.64 15.81
N LYS A 153 -26.45 -9.79 15.02
CA LYS A 153 -26.70 -8.94 13.82
C LYS A 153 -26.80 -7.45 14.16
N THR A 154 -27.45 -7.12 15.28
CA THR A 154 -27.58 -5.73 15.72
C THR A 154 -26.22 -5.12 16.03
N TYR A 155 -25.37 -5.83 16.80
CA TYR A 155 -24.06 -5.34 17.19
C TYR A 155 -23.02 -5.45 16.06
N GLN A 156 -23.21 -6.38 15.13
CA GLN A 156 -22.44 -6.46 13.89
C GLN A 156 -22.63 -5.17 13.05
N THR A 157 -23.88 -4.75 12.81
CA THR A 157 -24.18 -3.50 12.09
C THR A 157 -23.59 -2.28 12.80
N ARG A 158 -23.69 -2.22 14.12
CA ARG A 158 -23.11 -1.15 14.93
C ARG A 158 -21.57 -1.13 14.85
N GLY A 159 -20.97 -2.31 14.87
CA GLY A 159 -19.53 -2.48 14.73
C GLY A 159 -19.03 -2.04 13.36
N VAL A 160 -19.74 -2.37 12.28
CA VAL A 160 -19.42 -1.90 10.92
C VAL A 160 -19.47 -0.37 10.85
N ASN A 161 -20.55 0.24 11.36
CA ASN A 161 -20.67 1.71 11.37
C ASN A 161 -19.56 2.37 12.17
N ALA A 162 -19.10 1.74 13.25
CA ALA A 162 -17.97 2.21 14.03
C ALA A 162 -16.61 1.96 13.34
N ALA A 163 -16.50 0.99 12.44
CA ALA A 163 -15.26 0.70 11.73
C ALA A 163 -14.96 1.71 10.59
N VAL A 164 -16.00 2.25 9.95
CA VAL A 164 -15.86 3.18 8.82
C VAL A 164 -15.00 4.41 9.15
N PRO A 165 -15.19 5.13 10.25
CA PRO A 165 -14.35 6.27 10.61
C PRO A 165 -12.88 5.90 10.83
N LEU A 166 -12.59 4.68 11.29
CA LEU A 166 -11.22 4.21 11.43
C LEU A 166 -10.53 4.01 10.08
N LEU A 167 -11.26 3.47 9.10
CA LEU A 167 -10.74 3.32 7.74
C LEU A 167 -10.48 4.69 7.08
N GLN A 168 -11.41 5.63 7.25
CA GLN A 168 -11.25 7.00 6.77
C GLN A 168 -10.06 7.72 7.44
N ALA A 169 -9.89 7.53 8.75
CA ALA A 169 -8.75 8.06 9.47
C ALA A 169 -7.43 7.43 9.00
N ALA A 170 -7.41 6.11 8.78
CA ALA A 170 -6.26 5.43 8.22
C ALA A 170 -5.88 6.01 6.85
N GLN A 171 -6.84 6.26 5.97
CA GLN A 171 -6.64 6.89 4.67
C GLN A 171 -6.05 8.30 4.79
N ASN A 172 -6.68 9.13 5.62
CA ASN A 172 -6.28 10.54 5.75
C ASN A 172 -4.87 10.68 6.33
N TYR A 173 -4.58 9.93 7.40
CA TYR A 173 -3.28 10.02 8.06
C TYR A 173 -2.16 9.28 7.33
N SER A 174 -2.45 8.29 6.49
CA SER A 174 -1.42 7.60 5.69
C SER A 174 -0.87 8.45 4.54
N ASN A 175 -1.50 9.56 4.21
CA ASN A 175 -1.06 10.52 3.19
C ASN A 175 -0.52 11.83 3.78
N SER A 176 -0.24 11.86 5.08
CA SER A 176 0.29 13.05 5.76
C SER A 176 1.81 13.18 5.61
N ASP A 177 2.31 14.42 5.62
CA ASP A 177 3.77 14.71 5.69
C ASP A 177 4.29 14.68 7.13
N LYS A 178 3.40 14.58 8.13
CA LYS A 178 3.76 14.59 9.54
C LYS A 178 3.96 13.17 10.07
N GLN A 179 5.12 12.90 10.62
CA GLN A 179 5.50 11.57 11.10
C GLN A 179 4.55 11.00 12.18
N ASP A 180 4.01 11.84 13.04
CA ASP A 180 3.09 11.38 14.08
C ASP A 180 1.70 11.06 13.52
N GLU A 181 1.26 11.77 12.50
CA GLU A 181 0.02 11.46 11.77
C GLU A 181 0.14 10.15 10.97
N LEU A 182 1.28 9.93 10.29
CA LEU A 182 1.55 8.64 9.62
C LEU A 182 1.46 7.45 10.59
N LYS A 183 2.00 7.59 11.81
CA LYS A 183 1.88 6.56 12.86
C LYS A 183 0.43 6.31 13.29
N LEU A 184 -0.38 7.37 13.34
CA LEU A 184 -1.83 7.22 13.58
C LEU A 184 -2.51 6.50 12.41
N GLY A 185 -2.13 6.78 11.16
CA GLY A 185 -2.62 6.07 9.98
C GLY A 185 -2.37 4.57 10.08
N VAL A 186 -1.15 4.17 10.47
CA VAL A 186 -0.81 2.76 10.73
C VAL A 186 -1.68 2.18 11.84
N LEU A 187 -1.79 2.89 12.98
CA LEU A 187 -2.55 2.42 14.14
C LEU A 187 -4.01 2.12 13.77
N TYR A 188 -4.67 3.03 13.08
CA TYR A 188 -6.08 2.86 12.71
C TYR A 188 -6.27 1.79 11.62
N ALA A 189 -5.34 1.69 10.67
CA ALA A 189 -5.35 0.60 9.68
C ALA A 189 -5.20 -0.77 10.35
N GLU A 190 -4.24 -0.93 11.26
CA GLU A 190 -4.02 -2.17 12.00
C GLU A 190 -5.22 -2.53 12.88
N GLN A 191 -5.83 -1.55 13.54
CA GLN A 191 -7.03 -1.77 14.34
C GLN A 191 -8.20 -2.24 13.47
N PHE A 192 -8.39 -1.61 12.30
CA PHE A 192 -9.41 -2.03 11.34
C PHE A 192 -9.16 -3.48 10.87
N ILE A 193 -7.95 -3.78 10.41
CA ILE A 193 -7.56 -5.12 9.93
C ILE A 193 -7.77 -6.17 11.02
N ALA A 194 -7.29 -5.89 12.24
CA ALA A 194 -7.44 -6.82 13.37
C ALA A 194 -8.91 -7.08 13.72
N THR A 195 -9.76 -6.08 13.59
CA THR A 195 -11.21 -6.22 13.77
C THR A 195 -11.80 -7.17 12.75
N MET A 196 -11.44 -7.00 11.48
CA MET A 196 -11.96 -7.83 10.39
C MET A 196 -11.48 -9.29 10.47
N ASP A 197 -10.25 -9.53 10.93
CA ASP A 197 -9.64 -10.86 10.95
C ASP A 197 -9.93 -11.69 12.21
N LYS A 198 -10.01 -11.01 13.35
CA LYS A 198 -9.96 -11.69 14.66
C LYS A 198 -11.28 -11.66 15.42
N SER A 199 -12.22 -10.81 15.03
CA SER A 199 -13.48 -10.73 15.77
C SER A 199 -14.52 -11.70 15.21
N GLY A 200 -15.12 -12.52 16.08
CA GLY A 200 -16.31 -13.32 15.74
C GLY A 200 -17.47 -12.48 15.23
N LEU A 201 -17.50 -11.21 15.61
CA LEU A 201 -18.51 -10.23 15.19
C LEU A 201 -18.61 -10.09 13.68
N MET A 202 -17.47 -10.16 12.94
CA MET A 202 -17.43 -9.96 11.48
C MET A 202 -17.42 -11.27 10.69
N LYS A 203 -17.39 -12.42 11.35
CA LYS A 203 -17.18 -13.73 10.73
C LYS A 203 -18.19 -14.10 9.64
N ASP A 204 -19.47 -13.76 9.86
CA ASP A 204 -20.59 -14.09 8.95
C ASP A 204 -21.12 -12.85 8.22
N PHE A 205 -20.37 -11.76 8.21
CA PHE A 205 -20.76 -10.53 7.54
C PHE A 205 -20.40 -10.62 6.05
N THR A 206 -21.42 -10.81 5.21
CA THR A 206 -21.28 -11.09 3.77
C THR A 206 -21.32 -9.85 2.88
N HIS A 207 -20.99 -8.69 3.39
CA HIS A 207 -20.95 -7.49 2.55
C HIS A 207 -19.74 -7.53 1.62
N GLN A 208 -19.96 -7.57 0.30
CA GLN A 208 -18.88 -7.64 -0.70
C GLN A 208 -17.85 -6.52 -0.55
N GLU A 209 -18.27 -5.35 -0.09
CA GLU A 209 -17.38 -4.20 0.14
C GLU A 209 -16.38 -4.42 1.28
N LEU A 210 -16.68 -5.27 2.26
CA LEU A 210 -15.82 -5.43 3.45
C LEU A 210 -14.46 -6.03 3.13
N ALA A 211 -14.41 -6.99 2.20
CA ALA A 211 -13.16 -7.57 1.74
C ALA A 211 -12.30 -6.49 1.05
N GLY A 212 -12.94 -5.63 0.25
CA GLY A 212 -12.31 -4.46 -0.35
C GLY A 212 -11.77 -3.49 0.71
N TRP A 213 -12.55 -3.14 1.72
CA TRP A 213 -12.15 -2.22 2.79
C TRP A 213 -10.93 -2.71 3.56
N LYS A 214 -10.84 -4.02 3.83
CA LYS A 214 -9.65 -4.62 4.45
C LYS A 214 -8.42 -4.45 3.58
N THR A 215 -8.57 -4.64 2.26
CA THR A 215 -7.48 -4.45 1.30
C THR A 215 -7.06 -2.97 1.24
N TYR A 216 -8.00 -2.02 1.26
CA TYR A 216 -7.70 -0.60 1.40
C TYR A 216 -6.93 -0.29 2.68
N ALA A 217 -7.36 -0.82 3.83
CA ALA A 217 -6.64 -0.61 5.09
C ALA A 217 -5.20 -1.13 5.04
N LYS A 218 -4.97 -2.28 4.39
CA LYS A 218 -3.62 -2.81 4.15
C LYS A 218 -2.80 -1.88 3.25
N ALA A 219 -3.40 -1.33 2.19
CA ALA A 219 -2.73 -0.40 1.29
C ALA A 219 -2.34 0.90 2.00
N PHE A 220 -3.24 1.49 2.81
CA PHE A 220 -2.94 2.67 3.62
C PHE A 220 -1.82 2.42 4.63
N ARG A 221 -1.83 1.26 5.30
CA ARG A 221 -0.75 0.86 6.21
C ARG A 221 0.59 0.73 5.49
N ALA A 222 0.62 0.09 4.31
CA ALA A 222 1.82 -0.09 3.53
C ALA A 222 2.41 1.25 3.08
N GLN A 223 1.56 2.17 2.60
CA GLN A 223 1.96 3.52 2.24
C GLN A 223 2.55 4.27 3.44
N ALA A 224 1.85 4.26 4.58
CA ALA A 224 2.34 4.93 5.78
C ALA A 224 3.69 4.37 6.26
N TYR A 225 3.89 3.04 6.21
CA TYR A 225 5.18 2.44 6.55
C TYR A 225 6.32 2.87 5.62
N LEU A 226 6.03 3.07 4.33
CA LEU A 226 7.00 3.57 3.37
C LEU A 226 7.48 4.99 3.73
N ASP A 227 6.56 5.85 4.21
CA ASP A 227 6.82 7.26 4.47
C ASP A 227 7.27 7.54 5.92
N ILE A 228 7.11 6.60 6.85
CA ILE A 228 7.62 6.71 8.22
C ILE A 228 9.13 6.50 8.22
N LYS A 229 9.87 7.53 8.65
CA LYS A 229 11.32 7.48 8.79
C LYS A 229 11.76 6.41 9.78
N GLY A 230 12.67 5.55 9.34
CA GLY A 230 13.24 4.50 10.18
C GLY A 230 12.36 3.25 10.30
N THR A 231 11.32 3.12 9.49
CA THR A 231 10.59 1.85 9.38
C THR A 231 11.55 0.75 8.89
N PRO A 232 11.63 -0.40 9.54
CA PRO A 232 12.43 -1.53 9.08
C PRO A 232 12.01 -2.00 7.67
N GLU A 233 13.00 -2.34 6.83
CA GLU A 233 12.77 -2.78 5.45
C GLU A 233 11.80 -3.96 5.35
N ASP A 234 11.95 -4.95 6.22
CA ASP A 234 11.08 -6.13 6.28
C ASP A 234 9.61 -5.79 6.52
N LYS A 235 9.35 -4.75 7.31
CA LYS A 235 8.00 -4.24 7.56
C LYS A 235 7.40 -3.57 6.33
N ILE A 236 8.19 -2.76 5.62
CA ILE A 236 7.76 -2.12 4.37
C ILE A 236 7.44 -3.21 3.34
N VAL A 237 8.39 -4.11 3.12
CA VAL A 237 8.27 -5.17 2.11
C VAL A 237 7.07 -6.07 2.40
N SER A 238 6.98 -6.63 3.61
CA SER A 238 5.89 -7.55 3.96
C SER A 238 4.52 -6.90 3.85
N SER A 239 4.39 -5.61 4.17
CA SER A 239 3.10 -4.91 4.07
C SER A 239 2.64 -4.72 2.61
N TYR A 240 3.56 -4.52 1.67
CA TYR A 240 3.23 -4.48 0.25
C TYR A 240 3.02 -5.88 -0.35
N GLU A 241 3.79 -6.89 0.08
CA GLU A 241 3.61 -8.28 -0.36
C GLU A 241 2.23 -8.84 0.01
N GLU A 242 1.62 -8.38 1.10
CA GLU A 242 0.22 -8.71 1.44
C GLU A 242 -0.82 -8.23 0.40
N LEU A 243 -0.43 -7.37 -0.54
CA LEU A 243 -1.30 -6.82 -1.58
C LEU A 243 -1.16 -7.52 -2.93
N PHE A 244 -0.21 -8.45 -3.10
CA PHE A 244 0.10 -9.09 -4.38
C PHE A 244 -1.05 -9.89 -4.98
N ASP A 245 -1.93 -10.44 -4.15
CA ASP A 245 -3.13 -11.19 -4.58
C ASP A 245 -4.39 -10.30 -4.60
N SER A 246 -4.24 -8.99 -4.71
CA SER A 246 -5.35 -8.03 -4.68
C SER A 246 -5.39 -7.14 -5.93
N ASN A 247 -6.43 -6.32 -6.03
CA ASN A 247 -6.52 -5.25 -7.04
C ASN A 247 -5.45 -4.14 -6.85
N PHE A 248 -4.71 -4.13 -5.75
CA PHE A 248 -3.57 -3.24 -5.51
C PHE A 248 -2.21 -3.83 -5.90
N LYS A 249 -2.18 -5.04 -6.51
CA LYS A 249 -0.94 -5.72 -6.91
C LYS A 249 0.00 -4.82 -7.74
N GLY A 250 -0.53 -4.08 -8.70
CA GLY A 250 0.27 -3.19 -9.54
C GLY A 250 0.94 -2.08 -8.74
N ILE A 251 0.18 -1.41 -7.87
CA ILE A 251 0.72 -0.37 -6.98
C ILE A 251 1.76 -0.96 -6.03
N ALA A 252 1.55 -2.17 -5.53
CA ALA A 252 2.49 -2.83 -4.62
C ALA A 252 3.84 -3.11 -5.30
N TYR A 253 3.83 -3.68 -6.51
CA TYR A 253 5.05 -3.90 -7.29
C TYR A 253 5.74 -2.58 -7.67
N GLN A 254 4.97 -1.55 -8.04
CA GLN A 254 5.50 -0.22 -8.35
C GLN A 254 6.19 0.40 -7.14
N SER A 255 5.54 0.39 -5.98
CA SER A 255 6.09 0.96 -4.75
C SER A 255 7.37 0.27 -4.32
N LEU A 256 7.41 -1.07 -4.34
CA LEU A 256 8.63 -1.82 -4.01
C LEU A 256 9.75 -1.62 -5.03
N SER A 257 9.44 -1.57 -6.32
CA SER A 257 10.44 -1.27 -7.34
C SER A 257 11.01 0.15 -7.17
N ASN A 258 10.17 1.13 -6.84
CA ASN A 258 10.61 2.50 -6.57
C ASN A 258 11.42 2.60 -5.28
N TYR A 259 11.05 1.87 -4.22
CA TYR A 259 11.78 1.81 -2.96
C TYR A 259 13.24 1.39 -3.15
N TYR A 260 13.48 0.41 -4.06
CA TYR A 260 14.82 -0.09 -4.35
C TYR A 260 15.54 0.62 -5.49
N ARG A 261 14.94 1.62 -6.14
CA ARG A 261 15.48 2.28 -7.35
C ARG A 261 16.92 2.74 -7.19
N GLU A 262 17.23 3.40 -6.07
CA GLU A 262 18.54 4.01 -5.83
C GLU A 262 19.45 3.15 -4.92
N THR A 263 18.88 2.14 -4.26
CA THR A 263 19.58 1.41 -3.20
C THR A 263 19.98 -0.01 -3.59
N ASP A 264 19.15 -0.71 -4.38
CA ASP A 264 19.38 -2.11 -4.76
C ASP A 264 18.73 -2.44 -6.11
N LYS A 265 19.51 -2.32 -7.19
CA LYS A 265 19.04 -2.62 -8.54
C LYS A 265 18.60 -4.07 -8.74
N ALA A 266 19.20 -5.02 -8.04
CA ALA A 266 18.80 -6.42 -8.14
C ALA A 266 17.40 -6.65 -7.56
N LYS A 267 17.11 -6.07 -6.40
CA LYS A 267 15.78 -6.11 -5.82
C LYS A 267 14.77 -5.32 -6.65
N GLN A 268 15.14 -4.16 -7.17
CA GLN A 268 14.30 -3.41 -8.09
C GLN A 268 13.89 -4.28 -9.28
N ASN A 269 14.86 -4.88 -9.97
CA ASN A 269 14.60 -5.75 -11.13
C ASN A 269 13.75 -6.96 -10.78
N LYS A 270 13.93 -7.57 -9.59
CA LYS A 270 13.10 -8.66 -9.08
C LYS A 270 11.62 -8.25 -9.03
N TYR A 271 11.31 -7.10 -8.44
CA TYR A 271 9.92 -6.65 -8.32
C TYR A 271 9.34 -6.17 -9.65
N LEU A 272 10.14 -5.55 -10.53
CA LEU A 272 9.72 -5.23 -11.89
C LEU A 272 9.34 -6.49 -12.67
N GLN A 273 10.19 -7.51 -12.66
CA GLN A 273 9.93 -8.78 -13.35
C GLN A 273 8.71 -9.51 -12.80
N ALA A 274 8.56 -9.57 -11.47
CA ALA A 274 7.38 -10.15 -10.83
C ALA A 274 6.10 -9.37 -11.19
N GLY A 275 6.16 -8.04 -11.22
CA GLY A 275 5.06 -7.18 -11.63
C GLY A 275 4.66 -7.37 -13.10
N ILE A 276 5.63 -7.50 -14.01
CA ILE A 276 5.37 -7.79 -15.43
C ILE A 276 4.57 -9.10 -15.59
N GLU A 277 4.94 -10.14 -14.85
CA GLU A 277 4.23 -11.42 -14.91
C GLU A 277 2.86 -11.35 -14.23
N ALA A 278 2.76 -10.71 -13.05
CA ALA A 278 1.51 -10.58 -12.30
C ALA A 278 0.43 -9.76 -13.04
N LEU A 279 0.85 -8.82 -13.90
CA LEU A 279 -0.06 -7.94 -14.64
C LEU A 279 -0.31 -8.40 -16.09
N LYS A 280 0.19 -9.58 -16.49
CA LYS A 280 0.16 -10.05 -17.88
C LYS A 280 -1.25 -10.07 -18.50
N ASP A 281 -2.22 -10.55 -17.74
CA ASP A 281 -3.61 -10.70 -18.17
C ASP A 281 -4.52 -9.58 -17.66
N ASP A 282 -3.96 -8.51 -17.13
CA ASP A 282 -4.69 -7.38 -16.54
C ASP A 282 -4.74 -6.20 -17.52
N ALA A 283 -5.81 -6.14 -18.31
CA ALA A 283 -5.98 -5.14 -19.35
C ALA A 283 -6.05 -3.70 -18.79
N GLU A 284 -6.56 -3.53 -17.55
CA GLU A 284 -6.67 -2.20 -16.92
C GLU A 284 -5.30 -1.66 -16.49
N GLN A 285 -4.33 -2.53 -16.27
CA GLN A 285 -2.98 -2.16 -15.86
C GLN A 285 -1.92 -2.33 -16.98
N LYS A 286 -2.37 -2.41 -18.24
CA LYS A 286 -1.49 -2.58 -19.40
C LYS A 286 -0.40 -1.52 -19.48
N ASP A 287 -0.73 -0.25 -19.22
CA ASP A 287 0.24 0.86 -19.28
C ASP A 287 1.25 0.78 -18.13
N LEU A 288 0.82 0.39 -16.94
CA LEU A 288 1.72 0.16 -15.81
C LEU A 288 2.69 -0.99 -16.10
N ARG A 289 2.21 -2.07 -16.67
CA ARG A 289 3.04 -3.19 -17.10
C ARG A 289 4.07 -2.77 -18.17
N ALA A 290 3.67 -1.95 -19.16
CA ALA A 290 4.58 -1.39 -20.15
C ALA A 290 5.69 -0.53 -19.50
N ASN A 291 5.35 0.25 -18.48
CA ASN A 291 6.34 1.01 -17.72
C ASN A 291 7.33 0.09 -16.98
N PHE A 292 6.86 -1.01 -16.39
CA PHE A 292 7.76 -1.99 -15.76
C PHE A 292 8.72 -2.62 -16.78
N VAL A 293 8.21 -3.00 -17.96
CA VAL A 293 9.03 -3.53 -19.06
C VAL A 293 10.08 -2.50 -19.47
N THR A 294 9.71 -1.23 -19.64
CA THR A 294 10.62 -0.15 -20.01
C THR A 294 11.75 0.02 -18.99
N ILE A 295 11.42 0.08 -17.70
CA ILE A 295 12.40 0.30 -16.64
C ILE A 295 13.33 -0.93 -16.52
N LEU A 296 12.77 -2.13 -16.57
CA LEU A 296 13.56 -3.37 -16.49
C LEU A 296 14.54 -3.48 -17.67
N MET A 297 14.06 -3.22 -18.89
CA MET A 297 14.88 -3.20 -20.11
C MET A 297 16.05 -2.22 -19.99
N GLN A 298 15.79 -0.98 -19.50
CA GLN A 298 16.84 0.02 -19.28
C GLN A 298 17.85 -0.43 -18.23
N ASN A 299 17.39 -0.97 -17.11
CA ASN A 299 18.27 -1.45 -16.05
C ASN A 299 19.18 -2.61 -16.53
N GLN A 300 18.62 -3.55 -17.31
CA GLN A 300 19.36 -4.69 -17.87
C GLN A 300 20.38 -4.23 -18.90
N PHE A 301 20.02 -3.28 -19.77
CA PHE A 301 20.94 -2.67 -20.72
C PHE A 301 22.12 -2.00 -20.00
N GLN A 302 21.82 -1.13 -19.02
CA GLN A 302 22.86 -0.42 -18.25
C GLN A 302 23.73 -1.36 -17.40
N GLY A 303 23.14 -2.45 -16.89
CA GLY A 303 23.82 -3.46 -16.11
C GLY A 303 24.60 -4.50 -16.92
N GLY A 304 24.52 -4.46 -18.27
CA GLY A 304 25.17 -5.42 -19.15
C GLY A 304 24.53 -6.82 -19.15
N ASP A 305 23.30 -6.97 -18.66
CA ASP A 305 22.53 -8.21 -18.73
C ASP A 305 21.89 -8.35 -20.12
N VAL A 306 22.70 -8.73 -21.09
CA VAL A 306 22.30 -8.83 -22.49
C VAL A 306 21.17 -9.87 -22.71
N GLU A 307 21.22 -11.00 -22.02
CA GLU A 307 20.23 -12.06 -22.19
C GLU A 307 18.89 -11.68 -21.56
N GLY A 308 18.90 -11.06 -20.38
CA GLY A 308 17.70 -10.48 -19.76
C GLY A 308 17.09 -9.38 -20.63
N PHE A 309 17.94 -8.46 -21.10
CA PHE A 309 17.55 -7.39 -22.01
C PHE A 309 16.81 -7.89 -23.25
N LYS A 310 17.38 -8.88 -23.97
CA LYS A 310 16.75 -9.44 -25.19
C LYS A 310 15.33 -9.94 -24.93
N LYS A 311 15.13 -10.67 -23.81
CA LYS A 311 13.80 -11.18 -23.43
C LYS A 311 12.82 -10.03 -23.16
N THR A 312 13.26 -9.02 -22.44
CA THR A 312 12.42 -7.87 -22.07
C THR A 312 12.13 -6.98 -23.29
N ALA A 313 13.13 -6.77 -24.15
CA ALA A 313 12.96 -6.05 -25.42
C ALA A 313 11.99 -6.75 -26.37
N GLU A 314 11.97 -8.09 -26.40
CA GLU A 314 11.00 -8.83 -27.20
C GLU A 314 9.56 -8.62 -26.71
N ILE A 315 9.33 -8.62 -25.39
CA ILE A 315 8.02 -8.27 -24.81
C ILE A 315 7.60 -6.87 -25.28
N MET A 316 8.52 -5.89 -25.23
CA MET A 316 8.23 -4.52 -25.64
C MET A 316 7.85 -4.44 -27.14
N LYS A 317 8.59 -5.14 -28.01
CA LYS A 317 8.36 -5.13 -29.46
C LYS A 317 7.08 -5.86 -29.88
N THR A 318 6.70 -6.92 -29.16
CA THR A 318 5.55 -7.78 -29.54
C THR A 318 4.24 -7.34 -28.90
N GLU A 319 4.26 -7.00 -27.61
CA GLU A 319 3.04 -6.71 -26.87
C GLU A 319 2.74 -5.20 -26.80
N TYR A 320 3.74 -4.34 -27.06
CA TYR A 320 3.65 -2.87 -26.93
C TYR A 320 4.16 -2.15 -28.17
N ALA A 321 3.93 -2.72 -29.37
CA ALA A 321 4.43 -2.15 -30.63
C ALA A 321 4.00 -0.69 -30.86
N ASP A 322 2.85 -0.29 -30.33
CA ASP A 322 2.32 1.09 -30.47
C ASP A 322 2.76 2.04 -29.33
N ASN A 323 3.60 1.57 -28.41
CA ASN A 323 4.10 2.41 -27.32
C ASN A 323 5.35 3.20 -27.78
N ASP A 324 5.38 4.50 -27.50
CA ASP A 324 6.48 5.38 -27.90
C ASP A 324 7.86 4.92 -27.39
N ASN A 325 7.91 4.20 -26.27
CA ASN A 325 9.15 3.67 -25.73
C ASN A 325 9.67 2.42 -26.48
N THR A 326 8.89 1.83 -27.38
CA THR A 326 9.29 0.58 -28.06
C THR A 326 10.44 0.82 -29.04
N VAL A 327 10.57 2.00 -29.59
CA VAL A 327 11.74 2.36 -30.42
C VAL A 327 13.05 2.20 -29.64
N ASN A 328 13.04 2.45 -28.33
CA ASN A 328 14.23 2.28 -27.48
C ASN A 328 14.71 0.82 -27.41
N ALA A 329 13.80 -0.17 -27.58
CA ALA A 329 14.19 -1.57 -27.65
C ALA A 329 15.09 -1.84 -28.85
N TYR A 330 14.76 -1.27 -30.02
CA TYR A 330 15.58 -1.37 -31.22
C TYR A 330 16.90 -0.61 -31.09
N LEU A 331 16.86 0.61 -30.51
CA LEU A 331 18.05 1.43 -30.32
C LEU A 331 19.06 0.76 -29.37
N MET A 332 18.61 0.22 -28.24
CA MET A 332 19.47 -0.45 -27.27
C MET A 332 20.00 -1.79 -27.80
N GLU A 333 19.15 -2.58 -28.46
CA GLU A 333 19.58 -3.85 -29.06
C GLU A 333 20.62 -3.66 -30.17
N GLY A 334 20.37 -2.68 -31.06
CA GLY A 334 21.33 -2.29 -32.08
C GLY A 334 22.63 -1.74 -31.48
N GLN A 335 22.56 -1.01 -30.38
CA GLN A 335 23.74 -0.51 -29.67
C GLN A 335 24.60 -1.64 -29.09
N ILE A 336 23.98 -2.68 -28.51
CA ILE A 336 24.69 -3.87 -28.03
C ILE A 336 25.49 -4.53 -29.17
N ALA A 337 24.85 -4.72 -30.33
CA ALA A 337 25.52 -5.30 -31.51
C ALA A 337 26.64 -4.36 -32.04
N PHE A 338 26.40 -3.05 -32.04
CA PHE A 338 27.37 -2.06 -32.47
C PHE A 338 28.63 -2.05 -31.58
N GLU A 339 28.46 -2.10 -30.25
CA GLU A 339 29.57 -2.19 -29.28
C GLU A 339 30.34 -3.49 -29.39
N ALA A 340 29.66 -4.58 -29.72
CA ALA A 340 30.27 -5.87 -30.05
C ALA A 340 31.01 -5.85 -31.42
N LYS A 341 30.96 -4.74 -32.17
CA LYS A 341 31.50 -4.56 -33.51
C LYS A 341 30.82 -5.44 -34.58
N ASP A 342 29.68 -5.99 -34.27
CA ASP A 342 28.82 -6.68 -35.24
C ASP A 342 27.94 -5.64 -35.96
N TYR A 343 28.62 -4.89 -36.83
CA TYR A 343 27.98 -3.75 -37.50
C TYR A 343 26.86 -4.15 -38.48
N ASP A 344 26.91 -5.36 -39.02
CA ASP A 344 25.84 -5.88 -39.90
C ASP A 344 24.56 -6.14 -39.10
N THR A 345 24.68 -6.84 -37.98
CA THR A 345 23.55 -7.07 -37.09
C THR A 345 23.01 -5.74 -36.52
N ALA A 346 23.89 -4.85 -36.08
CA ALA A 346 23.49 -3.52 -35.58
C ALA A 346 22.68 -2.74 -36.64
N LYS A 347 23.22 -2.64 -37.86
CA LYS A 347 22.54 -1.97 -38.99
C LYS A 347 21.14 -2.54 -39.22
N ASN A 348 21.02 -3.87 -39.30
CA ASN A 348 19.75 -4.52 -39.57
C ASN A 348 18.72 -4.28 -38.47
N ILE A 349 19.12 -4.30 -37.20
CA ILE A 349 18.25 -3.98 -36.07
C ILE A 349 17.76 -2.52 -36.14
N PHE A 350 18.66 -1.58 -36.40
CA PHE A 350 18.30 -0.18 -36.53
C PHE A 350 17.39 0.07 -37.73
N LEU A 351 17.61 -0.60 -38.87
CA LEU A 351 16.70 -0.52 -40.02
C LEU A 351 15.32 -1.07 -39.73
N ALA A 352 15.22 -2.18 -38.98
CA ALA A 352 13.93 -2.70 -38.52
C ALA A 352 13.21 -1.70 -37.59
N GLY A 353 13.95 -1.01 -36.70
CA GLY A 353 13.41 0.07 -35.88
C GLY A 353 12.91 1.24 -36.74
N ASN A 354 13.67 1.67 -37.75
CA ASN A 354 13.26 2.75 -38.65
C ASN A 354 12.02 2.39 -39.49
N GLU A 355 11.88 1.12 -39.91
CA GLU A 355 10.69 0.67 -40.63
C GLU A 355 9.41 0.79 -39.78
N LYS A 356 9.52 0.51 -38.48
CA LYS A 356 8.39 0.59 -37.53
C LYS A 356 8.12 2.02 -37.06
N TYR A 357 9.18 2.82 -36.90
CA TYR A 357 9.13 4.19 -36.36
C TYR A 357 9.84 5.15 -37.31
N PRO A 358 9.28 5.42 -38.53
CA PRO A 358 9.94 6.23 -39.57
C PRO A 358 10.13 7.70 -39.18
N ASP A 359 9.34 8.21 -38.22
CA ASP A 359 9.42 9.55 -37.70
C ASP A 359 10.54 9.73 -36.63
N GLU A 360 11.19 8.63 -36.18
CA GLU A 360 12.31 8.69 -35.26
C GLU A 360 13.64 8.56 -36.00
N PRO A 361 14.34 9.68 -36.26
CA PRO A 361 15.51 9.69 -37.12
C PRO A 361 16.72 8.96 -36.53
N LYS A 362 16.74 8.68 -35.22
CA LYS A 362 17.88 8.04 -34.56
C LYS A 362 18.12 6.62 -35.06
N CYS A 363 17.07 5.87 -35.38
CA CYS A 363 17.21 4.52 -35.89
C CYS A 363 17.95 4.53 -37.25
N LEU A 364 17.51 5.37 -38.19
CA LEU A 364 18.16 5.48 -39.52
C LEU A 364 19.59 6.04 -39.39
N LEU A 365 19.81 7.00 -38.50
CA LEU A 365 21.14 7.55 -38.20
C LEU A 365 22.10 6.49 -37.67
N MET A 366 21.66 5.66 -36.74
CA MET A 366 22.48 4.60 -36.18
C MET A 366 22.74 3.47 -37.19
N ALA A 367 21.79 3.17 -38.08
CA ALA A 367 21.98 2.27 -39.20
C ALA A 367 23.08 2.80 -40.17
N ALA A 368 23.03 4.09 -40.53
CA ALA A 368 24.02 4.73 -41.36
C ALA A 368 25.42 4.73 -40.75
N ARG A 369 25.50 5.01 -39.43
CA ARG A 369 26.74 4.93 -38.67
C ARG A 369 27.32 3.50 -38.62
N SER A 370 26.44 2.51 -38.43
CA SER A 370 26.87 1.09 -38.43
C SER A 370 27.45 0.69 -39.79
N ALA A 371 26.81 1.07 -40.89
CA ALA A 371 27.35 0.85 -42.24
C ALA A 371 28.73 1.54 -42.45
N TRP A 372 28.87 2.79 -41.96
CA TRP A 372 30.15 3.49 -42.01
C TRP A 372 31.27 2.85 -41.20
N MET A 373 30.96 2.45 -39.95
CA MET A 373 31.92 1.74 -39.10
C MET A 373 32.34 0.38 -39.70
N LYS A 374 31.39 -0.35 -40.29
CA LYS A 374 31.74 -1.56 -41.08
C LYS A 374 32.70 -1.28 -42.21
N ALA A 375 32.43 -0.22 -43.00
CA ALA A 375 33.28 0.19 -44.10
C ALA A 375 34.72 0.46 -43.59
N GLN A 376 34.85 1.19 -42.48
CA GLN A 376 36.17 1.48 -41.87
C GLN A 376 36.87 0.20 -41.40
N ALA A 377 36.17 -0.71 -40.72
CA ALA A 377 36.71 -1.99 -40.28
C ALA A 377 37.20 -2.86 -41.43
N ASN A 378 36.57 -2.78 -42.61
CA ASN A 378 36.93 -3.50 -43.84
C ASN A 378 38.02 -2.78 -44.70
N GLY A 379 38.70 -1.79 -44.13
CA GLY A 379 39.73 -1.03 -44.82
C GLY A 379 39.23 0.02 -45.80
N SER A 380 38.04 0.60 -45.50
CA SER A 380 37.43 1.69 -46.23
C SER A 380 37.19 1.40 -47.71
N LYS A 381 36.75 0.20 -48.01
CA LYS A 381 36.42 -0.21 -49.38
C LYS A 381 35.26 0.61 -49.90
N LYS A 382 35.38 1.08 -51.16
CA LYS A 382 34.38 1.95 -51.78
C LYS A 382 32.96 1.41 -51.75
N PRO A 383 32.67 0.13 -52.04
CA PRO A 383 31.31 -0.39 -51.99
C PRO A 383 30.65 -0.28 -50.59
N ASP A 384 31.41 -0.56 -49.52
CA ASP A 384 30.90 -0.49 -48.16
C ASP A 384 30.62 0.97 -47.75
N MET A 385 31.39 1.94 -48.21
CA MET A 385 31.15 3.37 -48.01
C MET A 385 29.92 3.86 -48.79
N GLU A 386 29.68 3.32 -49.98
CA GLU A 386 28.52 3.69 -50.80
C GLU A 386 27.20 3.27 -50.10
N GLU A 387 27.18 2.17 -49.35
CA GLU A 387 26.04 1.80 -48.51
C GLU A 387 25.77 2.86 -47.43
N ALA A 388 26.79 3.30 -46.72
CA ALA A 388 26.66 4.38 -45.73
C ALA A 388 26.15 5.69 -46.36
N ILE A 389 26.72 6.08 -47.52
CA ILE A 389 26.26 7.26 -48.28
C ILE A 389 24.75 7.15 -48.62
N LYS A 390 24.31 5.98 -49.06
CA LYS A 390 22.90 5.74 -49.40
C LYS A 390 22.01 5.98 -48.19
N LEU A 391 22.38 5.49 -47.02
CA LEU A 391 21.59 5.67 -45.79
C LEU A 391 21.60 7.13 -45.33
N PHE A 392 22.74 7.83 -45.34
CA PHE A 392 22.77 9.25 -45.00
C PHE A 392 21.99 10.12 -46.02
N LYS A 393 21.91 9.72 -47.28
CA LYS A 393 21.05 10.39 -48.28
C LYS A 393 19.57 10.16 -47.96
N GLN A 394 19.17 9.05 -47.41
CA GLN A 394 17.80 8.81 -46.94
C GLN A 394 17.48 9.72 -45.74
N ILE A 395 18.43 9.91 -44.81
CA ILE A 395 18.27 10.85 -43.68
C ILE A 395 18.11 12.27 -44.19
N GLU A 396 18.95 12.72 -45.14
CA GLU A 396 18.84 14.05 -45.80
C GLU A 396 17.47 14.26 -46.43
N ALA A 397 16.96 13.23 -47.13
CA ALA A 397 15.66 13.32 -47.79
C ALA A 397 14.49 13.38 -46.78
N ALA A 398 14.57 12.65 -45.69
CA ALA A 398 13.58 12.63 -44.62
C ALA A 398 13.67 13.87 -43.71
N ASN A 399 14.88 14.43 -43.50
CA ASN A 399 15.17 15.52 -42.57
C ASN A 399 16.00 16.64 -43.27
N PRO A 400 15.49 17.29 -44.33
CA PRO A 400 16.26 18.23 -45.13
C PRO A 400 16.65 19.50 -44.35
N ASN A 401 15.88 19.87 -43.33
CA ASN A 401 16.09 21.03 -42.48
C ASN A 401 17.00 20.76 -41.26
N ASP A 402 17.45 19.52 -41.04
CA ASP A 402 18.34 19.17 -39.95
C ASP A 402 19.66 18.59 -40.46
N PRO A 403 20.56 19.46 -40.98
CA PRO A 403 21.82 19.03 -41.57
C PRO A 403 22.83 18.44 -40.52
N GLU A 404 22.57 18.60 -39.25
CA GLU A 404 23.41 18.02 -38.21
C GLU A 404 23.38 16.47 -38.23
N LEU A 405 22.27 15.89 -38.72
CA LEU A 405 22.13 14.45 -38.86
C LEU A 405 22.93 13.83 -40.01
N TRP A 406 23.19 14.57 -41.08
CA TRP A 406 23.73 13.99 -42.32
C TRP A 406 24.85 14.82 -43.01
N GLY A 407 24.89 16.14 -42.78
CA GLY A 407 25.71 17.07 -43.58
C GLY A 407 27.22 16.79 -43.51
N GLU A 408 27.79 16.72 -42.32
CA GLU A 408 29.20 16.42 -42.09
C GLU A 408 29.57 15.00 -42.54
N SER A 409 28.71 14.04 -42.23
CA SER A 409 28.90 12.62 -42.59
C SER A 409 29.00 12.45 -44.11
N LEU A 410 28.10 13.08 -44.87
CA LEU A 410 28.13 13.01 -46.32
C LEU A 410 29.37 13.72 -46.91
N TYR A 411 29.79 14.85 -46.33
CA TYR A 411 31.02 15.50 -46.75
C TYR A 411 32.24 14.54 -46.61
N VAL A 412 32.41 13.94 -45.48
CA VAL A 412 33.54 13.02 -45.17
C VAL A 412 33.51 11.78 -46.10
N LEU A 413 32.35 11.16 -46.22
CA LEU A 413 32.15 9.94 -47.03
C LEU A 413 32.41 10.20 -48.50
N TYR A 414 31.97 11.33 -49.10
CA TYR A 414 32.23 11.67 -50.49
C TYR A 414 33.71 11.96 -50.73
N ASN A 415 34.42 12.57 -49.77
CA ASN A 415 35.85 12.74 -49.87
C ASN A 415 36.58 11.40 -49.83
N ASN A 416 36.21 10.51 -48.92
CA ASN A 416 36.83 9.19 -48.78
C ASN A 416 36.62 8.27 -50.00
N THR A 417 35.49 8.46 -50.68
CA THR A 417 35.16 7.72 -51.89
C THR A 417 35.64 8.41 -53.19
N GLN A 418 36.49 9.46 -53.07
CA GLN A 418 37.07 10.23 -54.15
C GLN A 418 36.03 10.87 -55.09
N GLN A 419 34.95 11.41 -54.52
CA GLN A 419 33.86 12.09 -55.20
C GLN A 419 33.86 13.62 -54.88
N PRO A 420 34.91 14.39 -55.23
CA PRO A 420 35.09 15.76 -54.72
C PRO A 420 34.02 16.74 -55.18
N LYS A 421 33.39 16.53 -56.36
CA LYS A 421 32.28 17.34 -56.84
C LYS A 421 31.06 17.22 -55.93
N LEU A 422 30.74 16.00 -55.45
CA LEU A 422 29.66 15.78 -54.50
C LEU A 422 30.01 16.27 -53.09
N ALA A 423 31.22 16.03 -52.64
CA ALA A 423 31.72 16.55 -51.37
C ALA A 423 31.57 18.08 -51.25
N ALA A 424 31.86 18.81 -52.36
CA ALA A 424 31.76 20.25 -52.37
C ALA A 424 30.35 20.79 -51.99
N ASN A 425 29.28 20.05 -52.29
CA ASN A 425 27.90 20.43 -51.93
C ASN A 425 27.68 20.42 -50.39
N TYR A 426 28.46 19.63 -49.66
CA TYR A 426 28.32 19.43 -48.21
C TYR A 426 29.41 20.14 -47.40
N LYS A 427 30.40 20.78 -48.06
CA LYS A 427 31.53 21.48 -47.41
C LYS A 427 31.10 22.49 -46.34
N LYS A 428 29.97 23.19 -46.55
CA LYS A 428 29.44 24.17 -45.60
C LYS A 428 29.02 23.59 -44.25
N TYR A 429 28.75 22.28 -44.17
CA TYR A 429 28.34 21.59 -42.95
C TYR A 429 29.54 20.98 -42.21
N TYR A 430 30.71 20.94 -42.79
CA TYR A 430 31.92 20.42 -42.17
C TYR A 430 32.47 21.41 -41.14
N LYS A 431 32.39 21.03 -39.87
CA LYS A 431 33.00 21.78 -38.79
C LYS A 431 34.44 21.24 -38.63
N ALA A 432 35.46 21.90 -39.21
CA ALA A 432 36.83 21.56 -38.90
C ALA A 432 37.03 21.61 -37.38
N THR A 433 37.31 20.45 -36.75
CA THR A 433 37.70 20.42 -35.34
C THR A 433 38.92 21.32 -35.20
N LYS A 434 38.74 22.44 -34.46
CA LYS A 434 39.85 23.31 -34.07
C LYS A 434 40.68 22.64 -32.98
#